data_9a50e19bea9cdb7037d022828c860c29
#
_entry.id   9a50e19bea9cdb7037d022828c860c29
#
_cell.length_a   1.000
_cell.length_b   1.000
_cell.length_c   1.000
_cell.angle_alpha   90.00
_cell.angle_beta   90.00
_cell.angle_gamma   90.00
#
_symmetry.space_group_name_H-M   'P 1'
#
loop_
_entity.id
_entity.type
_entity.pdbx_description
1 polymer ?
#
loop_
_entity_poly.entity_id
_entity_poly.type
_entity_poly.pdbx_seq_one_letter_code
_entity_poly.pdbx_strand_id
1 'polypeptide(L)'
;MRQDYDVLIVGAGVVGSSLALALSHLPLRIALIEQIPFRFEPPLSLDSKPIALNVASMRILQTLALWPALAAYANPIRQVHISQQACFAQSRISAKDMGVAQLGCVIPAARLGSELIKALSECAAGKTAAKASLELFNPAQCQSISKTKQAWQVLFSTAENEKIVIYPRLVIAADGSDSSVRDLLNIALLTTSSQSAAALATSIDISTSHQHIAYQRFTPQGIIASLPLLSNKIGLVWTADQATINALKDLTELDFLDRLQQHFSYRFGQLVRCTKPRIYPLRSFIAQSQAQPGLVLLGNAAHTLLPIAAQGLNLALQDMSVLADIIANALKTAT
;
A
#
# COMPACT_ATOMS: atom_id res chain seq x y z
N MET A 1 -24.80 25.51 6.20
CA MET A 1 -24.87 25.46 4.71
C MET A 1 -24.66 24.02 4.27
N ARG A 2 -25.38 23.55 3.26
CA ARG A 2 -25.17 22.22 2.67
C ARG A 2 -23.83 22.23 1.95
N GLN A 3 -22.87 21.37 2.38
CA GLN A 3 -21.59 21.22 1.69
C GLN A 3 -21.71 20.04 0.73
N ASP A 4 -21.85 20.37 -0.57
CA ASP A 4 -21.96 19.35 -1.61
C ASP A 4 -20.58 19.13 -2.26
N TYR A 5 -20.18 17.86 -2.40
CA TYR A 5 -18.96 17.44 -3.07
C TYR A 5 -19.29 16.50 -4.22
N ASP A 6 -18.47 16.51 -5.27
CA ASP A 6 -18.58 15.52 -6.33
C ASP A 6 -18.05 14.17 -5.86
N VAL A 7 -16.93 14.18 -5.15
CA VAL A 7 -16.24 12.99 -4.67
C VAL A 7 -15.84 13.16 -3.21
N LEU A 8 -16.12 12.14 -2.40
CA LEU A 8 -15.53 11.95 -1.09
C LEU A 8 -14.60 10.73 -1.14
N ILE A 9 -13.37 10.91 -0.68
CA ILE A 9 -12.41 9.83 -0.45
C ILE A 9 -12.25 9.64 1.05
N VAL A 10 -12.50 8.44 1.54
CA VAL A 10 -12.27 8.07 2.95
C VAL A 10 -11.00 7.24 3.03
N GLY A 11 -9.99 7.78 3.74
CA GLY A 11 -8.66 7.22 3.87
C GLY A 11 -7.61 7.88 2.96
N ALA A 12 -6.57 8.46 3.58
CA ALA A 12 -5.41 9.06 2.89
C ALA A 12 -4.18 8.14 2.91
N GLY A 13 -4.39 6.83 2.90
CA GLY A 13 -3.33 5.86 2.64
C GLY A 13 -2.78 6.01 1.21
N VAL A 14 -1.83 5.14 0.83
CA VAL A 14 -1.20 5.22 -0.51
C VAL A 14 -2.23 5.29 -1.64
N VAL A 15 -3.29 4.51 -1.56
CA VAL A 15 -4.31 4.40 -2.62
C VAL A 15 -5.21 5.63 -2.66
N GLY A 16 -5.75 6.06 -1.51
CA GLY A 16 -6.64 7.23 -1.46
C GLY A 16 -5.94 8.54 -1.79
N SER A 17 -4.71 8.74 -1.30
CA SER A 17 -3.88 9.90 -1.66
C SER A 17 -3.53 9.92 -3.15
N SER A 18 -3.16 8.76 -3.72
CA SER A 18 -2.87 8.64 -5.15
C SER A 18 -4.11 8.96 -6.00
N LEU A 19 -5.29 8.50 -5.57
CA LEU A 19 -6.55 8.82 -6.26
C LEU A 19 -6.87 10.32 -6.20
N ALA A 20 -6.75 10.95 -5.03
CA ALA A 20 -6.99 12.37 -4.89
C ALA A 20 -6.07 13.20 -5.80
N LEU A 21 -4.78 12.84 -5.88
CA LEU A 21 -3.83 13.45 -6.81
C LEU A 21 -4.18 13.17 -8.28
N ALA A 22 -4.59 11.94 -8.62
CA ALA A 22 -5.03 11.60 -9.97
C ALA A 22 -6.25 12.40 -10.42
N LEU A 23 -7.18 12.69 -9.52
CA LEU A 23 -8.38 13.45 -9.80
C LEU A 23 -8.16 14.98 -9.73
N SER A 24 -7.03 15.44 -9.20
CA SER A 24 -6.78 16.86 -8.95
C SER A 24 -6.79 17.75 -10.21
N HIS A 25 -6.51 17.17 -11.38
CA HIS A 25 -6.54 17.88 -12.66
C HIS A 25 -7.94 18.00 -13.30
N LEU A 26 -8.96 17.38 -12.69
CA LEU A 26 -10.35 17.44 -13.13
C LEU A 26 -11.10 18.57 -12.40
N PRO A 27 -12.13 19.17 -13.01
CA PRO A 27 -12.92 20.23 -12.37
C PRO A 27 -13.92 19.64 -11.37
N LEU A 28 -13.43 19.10 -10.27
CA LEU A 28 -14.20 18.40 -9.23
C LEU A 28 -14.03 19.09 -7.87
N ARG A 29 -15.07 19.00 -7.05
CA ARG A 29 -15.01 19.30 -5.62
C ARG A 29 -14.77 18.00 -4.86
N ILE A 30 -13.59 17.85 -4.30
CA ILE A 30 -13.13 16.63 -3.64
C ILE A 30 -12.98 16.90 -2.15
N ALA A 31 -13.61 16.07 -1.30
CA ALA A 31 -13.31 15.97 0.12
C ALA A 31 -12.47 14.71 0.36
N LEU A 32 -11.47 14.81 1.24
CA LEU A 32 -10.71 13.67 1.71
C LEU A 32 -10.68 13.65 3.23
N ILE A 33 -11.10 12.54 3.83
CA ILE A 33 -11.13 12.30 5.27
C ILE A 33 -10.04 11.28 5.63
N GLU A 34 -9.21 11.61 6.63
CA GLU A 34 -8.20 10.69 7.17
C GLU A 34 -8.21 10.73 8.69
N GLN A 35 -8.31 9.57 9.31
CA GLN A 35 -8.40 9.43 10.76
C GLN A 35 -7.04 9.63 11.44
N ILE A 36 -5.97 9.16 10.82
CA ILE A 36 -4.62 9.22 11.38
C ILE A 36 -3.99 10.58 11.04
N PRO A 37 -3.47 11.34 12.03
CA PRO A 37 -2.80 12.60 11.75
C PRO A 37 -1.66 12.44 10.73
N PHE A 38 -1.58 13.34 9.76
CA PHE A 38 -0.53 13.34 8.76
C PHE A 38 0.86 13.44 9.37
N ARG A 39 1.79 12.68 8.81
CA ARG A 39 3.20 12.71 9.20
C ARG A 39 4.03 13.02 7.96
N PHE A 40 4.65 14.18 7.94
CA PHE A 40 5.48 14.63 6.82
C PHE A 40 6.87 14.00 6.84
N GLU A 41 7.36 13.65 8.01
CA GLU A 41 8.62 12.93 8.19
C GLU A 41 8.35 11.55 8.79
N PRO A 42 8.73 10.49 8.09
CA PRO A 42 8.55 9.16 8.62
C PRO A 42 9.53 8.93 9.77
N PRO A 43 9.09 8.32 10.88
CA PRO A 43 10.04 7.85 11.89
C PRO A 43 10.95 6.78 11.26
N LEU A 44 12.25 6.83 11.56
CA LEU A 44 13.27 5.88 11.07
C LEU A 44 12.84 4.41 11.23
N SER A 45 12.05 4.12 12.25
CA SER A 45 11.52 2.78 12.51
C SER A 45 10.54 2.24 11.47
N LEU A 46 9.97 3.09 10.59
CA LEU A 46 9.09 2.67 9.49
C LEU A 46 9.84 2.31 8.22
N ASP A 47 11.14 2.60 8.13
CA ASP A 47 11.98 2.19 7.00
C ASP A 47 12.14 0.66 6.90
N SER A 48 11.72 -0.08 7.94
CA SER A 48 11.78 -1.54 7.98
C SER A 48 10.73 -2.27 7.12
N LYS A 49 9.70 -1.59 6.59
CA LYS A 49 8.70 -2.21 5.70
C LYS A 49 9.02 -1.93 4.23
N PRO A 50 9.66 -2.86 3.52
CA PRO A 50 9.91 -2.71 2.10
C PRO A 50 8.61 -2.89 1.31
N ILE A 51 8.41 -2.09 0.28
CA ILE A 51 7.35 -2.24 -0.71
C ILE A 51 7.99 -2.48 -2.06
N ALA A 52 7.62 -3.57 -2.73
CA ALA A 52 8.00 -3.82 -4.11
C ALA A 52 6.91 -3.28 -5.04
N LEU A 53 7.30 -2.36 -5.91
CA LEU A 53 6.47 -1.79 -6.97
C LEU A 53 6.85 -2.42 -8.30
N ASN A 54 5.85 -2.87 -9.06
CA ASN A 54 6.06 -3.29 -10.44
C ASN A 54 6.16 -2.09 -11.39
N VAL A 55 6.51 -2.35 -12.66
CA VAL A 55 6.67 -1.28 -13.66
C VAL A 55 5.39 -0.47 -13.88
N ALA A 56 4.21 -1.11 -13.82
CA ALA A 56 2.93 -0.42 -13.98
C ALA A 56 2.70 0.58 -12.84
N SER A 57 2.91 0.15 -11.58
CA SER A 57 2.80 1.03 -10.42
C SER A 57 3.82 2.18 -10.43
N MET A 58 5.05 1.91 -10.90
CA MET A 58 6.05 2.97 -11.09
C MET A 58 5.58 4.02 -12.10
N ARG A 59 5.00 3.60 -13.23
CA ARG A 59 4.43 4.51 -14.24
C ARG A 59 3.28 5.35 -13.68
N ILE A 60 2.41 4.75 -12.87
CA ILE A 60 1.34 5.50 -12.18
C ILE A 60 1.95 6.61 -11.29
N LEU A 61 2.95 6.29 -10.47
CA LEU A 61 3.62 7.29 -9.63
C LEU A 61 4.39 8.34 -10.44
N GLN A 62 4.89 8.01 -11.62
CA GLN A 62 5.47 8.97 -12.58
C GLN A 62 4.40 9.92 -13.12
N THR A 63 3.25 9.40 -13.53
CA THR A 63 2.12 10.22 -14.02
C THR A 63 1.61 11.17 -12.93
N LEU A 64 1.66 10.76 -11.67
CA LEU A 64 1.33 11.61 -10.51
C LEU A 64 2.44 12.60 -10.13
N ALA A 65 3.51 12.71 -10.93
CA ALA A 65 4.68 13.55 -10.68
C ALA A 65 5.42 13.28 -9.34
N LEU A 66 5.21 12.11 -8.72
CA LEU A 66 5.83 11.73 -7.45
C LEU A 66 7.22 11.11 -7.62
N TRP A 67 7.52 10.61 -8.81
CA TRP A 67 8.74 9.84 -9.06
C TRP A 67 10.05 10.60 -8.79
N PRO A 68 10.19 11.91 -9.13
CA PRO A 68 11.42 12.65 -8.82
C PRO A 68 11.79 12.62 -7.34
N ALA A 69 10.81 12.74 -6.44
CA ALA A 69 11.02 12.69 -4.99
C ALA A 69 11.28 11.27 -4.47
N LEU A 70 10.75 10.25 -5.15
CA LEU A 70 10.85 8.83 -4.74
C LEU A 70 12.09 8.13 -5.28
N ALA A 71 12.63 8.57 -6.42
CA ALA A 71 13.71 7.89 -7.14
C ALA A 71 14.98 7.70 -6.27
N ALA A 72 15.30 8.66 -5.42
CA ALA A 72 16.45 8.59 -4.51
C ALA A 72 16.34 7.46 -3.46
N TYR A 73 15.13 6.98 -3.19
CA TYR A 73 14.85 5.91 -2.23
C TYR A 73 14.54 4.57 -2.89
N ALA A 74 14.46 4.55 -4.23
CA ALA A 74 14.09 3.36 -4.99
C ALA A 74 15.32 2.53 -5.35
N ASN A 75 15.29 1.23 -5.01
CA ASN A 75 16.30 0.29 -5.47
C ASN A 75 15.70 -0.60 -6.56
N PRO A 76 16.30 -0.70 -7.77
CA PRO A 76 15.72 -1.49 -8.85
C PRO A 76 15.74 -3.00 -8.54
N ILE A 77 14.72 -3.72 -9.02
CA ILE A 77 14.68 -5.17 -9.10
C ILE A 77 15.02 -5.55 -10.54
N ARG A 78 16.18 -6.16 -10.75
CA ARG A 78 16.62 -6.61 -12.09
C ARG A 78 16.37 -8.09 -12.33
N GLN A 79 16.24 -8.86 -11.24
CA GLN A 79 15.96 -10.28 -11.32
C GLN A 79 15.08 -10.69 -10.14
N VAL A 80 14.17 -11.64 -10.39
CA VAL A 80 13.40 -12.35 -9.34
C VAL A 80 13.80 -13.80 -9.39
N HIS A 81 14.19 -14.36 -8.24
CA HIS A 81 14.55 -15.74 -8.07
C HIS A 81 13.54 -16.43 -7.14
N ILE A 82 12.83 -17.39 -7.67
CA ILE A 82 11.82 -18.16 -6.95
C ILE A 82 12.35 -19.57 -6.74
N SER A 83 12.33 -20.07 -5.52
CA SER A 83 12.81 -21.41 -5.16
C SER A 83 11.95 -22.03 -4.07
N GLN A 84 11.97 -23.35 -3.99
CA GLN A 84 11.34 -24.10 -2.92
C GLN A 84 12.42 -24.89 -2.17
N GLN A 85 12.30 -24.98 -0.84
CA GLN A 85 13.22 -25.75 -0.02
C GLN A 85 13.07 -27.24 -0.36
N ALA A 86 14.21 -27.96 -0.38
CA ALA A 86 14.30 -29.36 -0.75
C ALA A 86 13.77 -29.72 -2.17
N CYS A 87 13.58 -28.72 -3.03
CA CYS A 87 13.23 -28.91 -4.42
C CYS A 87 14.35 -28.41 -5.32
N PHE A 88 14.68 -29.18 -6.36
CA PHE A 88 15.72 -28.80 -7.32
C PHE A 88 15.23 -27.71 -8.31
N ALA A 89 13.89 -27.62 -8.50
CA ALA A 89 13.29 -26.65 -9.39
C ALA A 89 13.40 -25.23 -8.85
N GLN A 90 13.85 -24.32 -9.69
CA GLN A 90 13.89 -22.89 -9.42
C GLN A 90 13.47 -22.13 -10.68
N SER A 91 12.82 -20.98 -10.49
CA SER A 91 12.45 -20.08 -11.58
C SER A 91 13.24 -18.78 -11.44
N ARG A 92 13.71 -18.25 -12.55
CA ARG A 92 14.38 -16.95 -12.61
C ARG A 92 13.73 -16.11 -13.70
N ILE A 93 13.36 -14.89 -13.32
CA ILE A 93 12.82 -13.89 -14.23
C ILE A 93 13.82 -12.75 -14.26
N SER A 94 14.36 -12.43 -15.40
CA SER A 94 15.39 -11.40 -15.58
C SER A 94 14.84 -10.24 -16.40
N ALA A 95 15.14 -9.02 -16.00
CA ALA A 95 14.82 -7.82 -16.78
C ALA A 95 15.45 -7.87 -18.17
N LYS A 96 16.67 -8.44 -18.28
CA LYS A 96 17.39 -8.62 -19.54
C LYS A 96 16.60 -9.53 -20.49
N ASP A 97 16.09 -10.66 -19.99
CA ASP A 97 15.34 -11.62 -20.82
C ASP A 97 13.99 -11.05 -21.27
N MET A 98 13.43 -10.14 -20.47
CA MET A 98 12.18 -9.44 -20.78
C MET A 98 12.39 -8.17 -21.64
N GLY A 99 13.63 -7.80 -21.98
CA GLY A 99 13.95 -6.61 -22.77
C GLY A 99 13.61 -5.28 -22.06
N VAL A 100 13.59 -5.26 -20.72
CA VAL A 100 13.29 -4.07 -19.92
C VAL A 100 14.46 -3.67 -19.03
N ALA A 101 14.52 -2.40 -18.61
CA ALA A 101 15.58 -1.91 -17.72
C ALA A 101 15.53 -2.55 -16.33
N GLN A 102 14.31 -2.80 -15.83
CA GLN A 102 14.05 -3.39 -14.52
C GLN A 102 12.65 -4.00 -14.47
N LEU A 103 12.45 -4.99 -13.59
CA LEU A 103 11.14 -5.63 -13.35
C LEU A 103 10.25 -4.81 -12.39
N GLY A 104 10.86 -3.90 -11.67
CA GLY A 104 10.24 -3.06 -10.67
C GLY A 104 11.29 -2.43 -9.76
N CYS A 105 10.86 -1.90 -8.63
CA CYS A 105 11.77 -1.36 -7.62
C CYS A 105 11.25 -1.64 -6.21
N VAL A 106 12.14 -1.48 -5.21
CA VAL A 106 11.78 -1.53 -3.80
C VAL A 106 11.92 -0.13 -3.21
N ILE A 107 10.88 0.32 -2.50
CA ILE A 107 10.85 1.61 -1.80
C ILE A 107 10.44 1.35 -0.35
N PRO A 108 11.00 2.07 0.65
CA PRO A 108 10.45 2.07 2.00
C PRO A 108 9.02 2.64 2.04
N ALA A 109 8.07 1.92 2.66
CA ALA A 109 6.66 2.31 2.73
C ALA A 109 6.46 3.72 3.29
N ALA A 110 7.25 4.06 4.29
CA ALA A 110 7.17 5.35 4.97
C ALA A 110 7.55 6.52 4.04
N ARG A 111 8.53 6.32 3.14
CA ARG A 111 8.91 7.33 2.15
C ARG A 111 7.82 7.56 1.13
N LEU A 112 7.24 6.48 0.62
CA LEU A 112 6.10 6.59 -0.30
C LEU A 112 4.94 7.36 0.35
N GLY A 113 4.59 7.02 1.60
CA GLY A 113 3.52 7.69 2.33
C GLY A 113 3.81 9.17 2.58
N SER A 114 5.02 9.54 3.02
CA SER A 114 5.34 10.93 3.29
C SER A 114 5.34 11.81 2.03
N GLU A 115 5.86 11.31 0.91
CA GLU A 115 5.86 12.07 -0.34
C GLU A 115 4.43 12.25 -0.90
N LEU A 116 3.58 11.24 -0.74
CA LEU A 116 2.15 11.35 -1.09
C LEU A 116 1.45 12.42 -0.24
N ILE A 117 1.67 12.44 1.08
CA ILE A 117 1.05 13.42 1.99
C ILE A 117 1.54 14.84 1.68
N LYS A 118 2.83 15.02 1.37
CA LYS A 118 3.38 16.32 0.97
C LYS A 118 2.69 16.82 -0.31
N ALA A 119 2.67 16.00 -1.37
CA ALA A 119 2.04 16.35 -2.63
C ALA A 119 0.54 16.65 -2.47
N LEU A 120 -0.16 15.86 -1.65
CA LEU A 120 -1.58 16.06 -1.34
C LEU A 120 -1.81 17.40 -0.63
N SER A 121 -0.97 17.75 0.36
CA SER A 121 -1.07 19.00 1.11
C SER A 121 -0.74 20.22 0.23
N GLU A 122 0.22 20.10 -0.67
CA GLU A 122 0.54 21.16 -1.65
C GLU A 122 -0.61 21.37 -2.64
N CYS A 123 -1.24 20.29 -3.09
CA CYS A 123 -2.42 20.33 -3.95
C CYS A 123 -3.59 21.03 -3.26
N ALA A 124 -3.90 20.67 -2.02
CA ALA A 124 -4.98 21.28 -1.24
C ALA A 124 -4.72 22.76 -0.91
N ALA A 125 -3.44 23.13 -0.73
CA ALA A 125 -3.04 24.52 -0.53
C ALA A 125 -3.05 25.39 -1.82
N GLY A 126 -3.46 24.83 -2.96
CA GLY A 126 -3.49 25.54 -4.26
C GLY A 126 -2.10 25.87 -4.82
N LYS A 127 -1.04 25.17 -4.36
CA LYS A 127 0.35 25.37 -4.83
C LYS A 127 0.68 24.60 -6.11
N THR A 128 -0.28 23.85 -6.64
CA THR A 128 -0.14 23.08 -7.87
C THR A 128 -1.08 23.60 -8.94
N ALA A 129 -0.88 23.18 -10.20
CA ALA A 129 -1.79 23.50 -11.31
C ALA A 129 -3.09 22.66 -11.27
N ALA A 130 -3.58 22.33 -10.08
CA ALA A 130 -4.79 21.56 -9.87
C ALA A 130 -6.03 22.35 -10.32
N LYS A 131 -6.98 21.68 -10.96
CA LYS A 131 -8.30 22.22 -11.33
C LYS A 131 -9.36 21.88 -10.29
N ALA A 132 -9.14 20.81 -9.51
CA ALA A 132 -10.04 20.41 -8.44
C ALA A 132 -9.91 21.34 -7.24
N SER A 133 -11.04 21.55 -6.54
CA SER A 133 -11.03 22.03 -5.16
C SER A 133 -10.88 20.80 -4.26
N LEU A 134 -9.72 20.64 -3.61
CA LEU A 134 -9.43 19.56 -2.68
C LEU A 134 -9.46 20.07 -1.25
N GLU A 135 -10.36 19.56 -0.45
CA GLU A 135 -10.46 19.84 0.98
C GLU A 135 -10.06 18.63 1.81
N LEU A 136 -9.11 18.84 2.74
CA LEU A 136 -8.55 17.80 3.58
C LEU A 136 -9.07 17.92 5.01
N PHE A 137 -9.72 16.86 5.50
CA PHE A 137 -10.16 16.72 6.88
C PHE A 137 -9.24 15.72 7.58
N ASN A 138 -8.25 16.24 8.33
CA ASN A 138 -7.25 15.41 9.01
C ASN A 138 -6.75 16.06 10.32
N PRO A 139 -6.87 15.36 11.46
CA PRO A 139 -7.55 14.07 11.60
C PRO A 139 -9.07 14.21 11.62
N ALA A 140 -9.76 13.28 10.95
CA ALA A 140 -11.21 13.21 10.95
C ALA A 140 -11.70 11.77 10.74
N GLN A 141 -12.78 11.40 11.45
CA GLN A 141 -13.31 10.04 11.46
C GLN A 141 -14.74 9.98 10.95
N CYS A 142 -14.99 9.12 9.96
CA CYS A 142 -16.33 8.82 9.48
C CYS A 142 -17.15 8.13 10.56
N GLN A 143 -18.31 8.68 10.91
CA GLN A 143 -19.20 8.19 11.98
C GLN A 143 -20.47 7.53 11.44
N SER A 144 -21.03 8.06 10.38
CA SER A 144 -22.17 7.46 9.71
C SER A 144 -22.19 7.78 8.22
N ILE A 145 -22.75 6.86 7.48
CA ILE A 145 -22.94 6.98 6.05
C ILE A 145 -24.31 6.42 5.68
N SER A 146 -25.11 7.17 4.96
CA SER A 146 -26.44 6.76 4.54
C SER A 146 -26.76 7.29 3.15
N LYS A 147 -27.58 6.54 2.41
CA LYS A 147 -27.98 6.93 1.05
C LYS A 147 -29.25 7.78 1.12
N THR A 148 -29.23 8.92 0.46
CA THR A 148 -30.39 9.77 0.22
C THR A 148 -30.93 9.51 -1.20
N LYS A 149 -32.03 10.21 -1.61
CA LYS A 149 -32.57 10.05 -2.97
C LYS A 149 -31.60 10.52 -4.07
N GLN A 150 -30.69 11.47 -3.79
CA GLN A 150 -29.84 12.12 -4.80
C GLN A 150 -28.34 12.02 -4.53
N ALA A 151 -27.93 11.73 -3.29
CA ALA A 151 -26.54 11.73 -2.87
C ALA A 151 -26.35 10.79 -1.67
N TRP A 152 -25.11 10.63 -1.24
CA TRP A 152 -24.77 10.06 0.05
C TRP A 152 -24.78 11.17 1.10
N GLN A 153 -25.18 10.86 2.32
CA GLN A 153 -25.01 11.73 3.48
C GLN A 153 -23.95 11.10 4.36
N VAL A 154 -22.88 11.83 4.62
CA VAL A 154 -21.76 11.36 5.43
C VAL A 154 -21.55 12.32 6.58
N LEU A 155 -21.60 11.78 7.80
CA LEU A 155 -21.26 12.47 9.03
C LEU A 155 -19.86 12.03 9.47
N PHE A 156 -18.99 12.98 9.74
CA PHE A 156 -17.69 12.72 10.35
C PHE A 156 -17.39 13.73 11.47
N SER A 157 -16.45 13.39 12.35
CA SER A 157 -15.96 14.28 13.39
C SER A 157 -14.51 14.65 13.15
N THR A 158 -14.16 15.91 13.42
CA THR A 158 -12.77 16.42 13.43
C THR A 158 -12.08 16.11 14.77
N ALA A 159 -10.80 16.49 14.87
CA ALA A 159 -10.04 16.39 16.11
C ALA A 159 -10.66 17.19 17.28
N GLU A 160 -11.30 18.30 16.97
CA GLU A 160 -11.99 19.19 17.93
C GLU A 160 -13.39 18.68 18.30
N ASN A 161 -13.75 17.45 17.87
CA ASN A 161 -15.09 16.86 18.01
C ASN A 161 -16.21 17.65 17.30
N GLU A 162 -15.86 18.51 16.35
CA GLU A 162 -16.85 19.16 15.50
C GLU A 162 -17.48 18.11 14.57
N LYS A 163 -18.81 18.09 14.52
CA LYS A 163 -19.58 17.19 13.65
C LYS A 163 -19.92 17.90 12.36
N ILE A 164 -19.41 17.34 11.26
CA ILE A 164 -19.62 17.88 9.92
C ILE A 164 -20.45 16.90 9.10
N VAL A 165 -21.44 17.40 8.40
CA VAL A 165 -22.27 16.63 7.47
C VAL A 165 -22.04 17.12 6.05
N ILE A 166 -21.65 16.21 5.17
CA ILE A 166 -21.44 16.48 3.74
C ILE A 166 -22.31 15.57 2.87
N TYR A 167 -22.48 15.99 1.61
CA TYR A 167 -23.35 15.31 0.65
C TYR A 167 -22.59 15.01 -0.65
N PRO A 168 -21.71 14.00 -0.68
CA PRO A 168 -20.98 13.63 -1.89
C PRO A 168 -21.89 12.85 -2.86
N ARG A 169 -21.64 13.04 -4.17
CA ARG A 169 -22.27 12.25 -5.23
C ARG A 169 -21.66 10.85 -5.34
N LEU A 170 -20.34 10.75 -5.13
CA LEU A 170 -19.58 9.53 -5.13
C LEU A 170 -18.75 9.42 -3.85
N VAL A 171 -18.88 8.31 -3.14
CA VAL A 171 -18.02 7.95 -1.99
C VAL A 171 -17.04 6.87 -2.42
N ILE A 172 -15.77 7.05 -2.11
CA ILE A 172 -14.71 6.08 -2.38
C ILE A 172 -14.06 5.72 -1.04
N ALA A 173 -14.26 4.48 -0.61
CA ALA A 173 -13.64 3.96 0.61
C ALA A 173 -12.27 3.38 0.28
N ALA A 174 -11.20 4.05 0.72
CA ALA A 174 -9.80 3.65 0.62
C ALA A 174 -9.15 3.56 2.01
N ASP A 175 -9.95 3.27 3.04
CA ASP A 175 -9.63 3.31 4.46
C ASP A 175 -9.03 2.01 5.01
N GLY A 176 -8.58 1.13 4.12
CA GLY A 176 -7.76 -0.03 4.48
C GLY A 176 -8.53 -1.28 4.85
N SER A 177 -7.80 -2.27 5.42
CA SER A 177 -8.36 -3.60 5.73
C SER A 177 -9.44 -3.58 6.81
N ASP A 178 -9.37 -2.63 7.73
CA ASP A 178 -10.35 -2.41 8.79
C ASP A 178 -11.27 -1.23 8.42
N SER A 179 -11.82 -1.26 7.21
CA SER A 179 -12.62 -0.19 6.62
C SER A 179 -13.86 0.14 7.45
N SER A 180 -13.89 1.35 7.99
CA SER A 180 -15.05 1.88 8.72
C SER A 180 -16.27 2.07 7.83
N VAL A 181 -16.06 2.47 6.57
CA VAL A 181 -17.14 2.63 5.59
C VAL A 181 -17.81 1.28 5.29
N ARG A 182 -17.02 0.24 5.09
CA ARG A 182 -17.53 -1.11 4.88
C ARG A 182 -18.37 -1.59 6.06
N ASP A 183 -17.87 -1.38 7.28
CA ASP A 183 -18.54 -1.80 8.51
C ASP A 183 -19.84 -1.00 8.73
N LEU A 184 -19.82 0.32 8.53
CA LEU A 184 -21.02 1.19 8.63
C LEU A 184 -22.12 0.83 7.61
N LEU A 185 -21.74 0.27 6.48
CA LEU A 185 -22.67 -0.19 5.43
C LEU A 185 -23.01 -1.67 5.52
N ASN A 186 -22.50 -2.39 6.55
CA ASN A 186 -22.71 -3.82 6.74
C ASN A 186 -22.35 -4.66 5.50
N ILE A 187 -21.30 -4.27 4.76
CA ILE A 187 -20.82 -5.02 3.60
C ILE A 187 -20.03 -6.23 4.11
N ALA A 188 -20.54 -7.42 3.89
CA ALA A 188 -19.94 -8.66 4.33
C ALA A 188 -18.60 -8.94 3.64
N LEU A 189 -17.74 -9.69 4.33
CA LEU A 189 -16.47 -10.18 3.80
C LEU A 189 -16.58 -11.65 3.44
N LEU A 190 -16.10 -12.00 2.26
CA LEU A 190 -15.83 -13.36 1.84
C LEU A 190 -14.39 -13.68 2.21
N THR A 191 -14.20 -14.43 3.29
CA THR A 191 -12.85 -14.83 3.76
C THR A 191 -12.32 -15.93 2.84
N THR A 192 -11.13 -15.70 2.28
CA THR A 192 -10.49 -16.65 1.35
C THR A 192 -9.51 -17.61 2.07
N SER A 193 -9.20 -17.40 3.34
CA SER A 193 -8.34 -18.27 4.15
C SER A 193 -8.83 -18.31 5.60
N SER A 194 -8.97 -19.51 6.13
CA SER A 194 -9.32 -19.76 7.53
C SER A 194 -8.10 -19.82 8.48
N GLN A 195 -6.88 -19.82 7.94
CA GLN A 195 -5.66 -19.92 8.75
C GLN A 195 -5.20 -18.53 9.21
N SER A 196 -4.93 -18.43 10.50
CA SER A 196 -4.27 -17.25 11.09
C SER A 196 -2.82 -17.21 10.62
N ALA A 197 -2.50 -16.29 9.74
CA ALA A 197 -1.16 -16.05 9.23
C ALA A 197 -0.67 -14.66 9.64
N ALA A 198 0.63 -14.51 9.76
CA ALA A 198 1.26 -13.23 10.00
C ALA A 198 2.52 -13.07 9.15
N ALA A 199 2.95 -11.85 8.96
CA ALA A 199 4.23 -11.52 8.32
C ALA A 199 5.14 -10.83 9.33
N LEU A 200 6.38 -11.30 9.40
CA LEU A 200 7.48 -10.63 10.09
C LEU A 200 8.27 -9.84 9.05
N ALA A 201 8.47 -8.55 9.25
CA ALA A 201 9.25 -7.70 8.37
C ALA A 201 10.41 -7.04 9.14
N THR A 202 11.60 -7.03 8.51
CA THR A 202 12.81 -6.38 9.03
C THR A 202 13.74 -6.00 7.88
N SER A 203 14.71 -5.10 8.13
CA SER A 203 15.83 -4.83 7.24
C SER A 203 17.10 -5.48 7.78
N ILE A 204 17.92 -6.01 6.89
CA ILE A 204 19.13 -6.76 7.24
C ILE A 204 20.33 -6.20 6.49
N ASP A 205 21.40 -5.90 7.21
CA ASP A 205 22.70 -5.54 6.65
C ASP A 205 23.39 -6.83 6.16
N ILE A 206 23.92 -6.82 4.93
CA ILE A 206 24.56 -7.97 4.28
C ILE A 206 25.99 -7.65 3.89
N SER A 207 26.87 -8.67 3.94
CA SER A 207 28.29 -8.48 3.65
C SER A 207 28.62 -8.55 2.15
N THR A 208 27.75 -9.14 1.32
CA THR A 208 27.92 -9.23 -0.13
C THR A 208 26.75 -8.57 -0.85
N SER A 209 27.01 -7.89 -1.97
CA SER A 209 25.97 -7.20 -2.74
C SER A 209 24.81 -8.13 -3.14
N HIS A 210 23.58 -7.68 -2.98
CA HIS A 210 22.35 -8.35 -3.42
C HIS A 210 22.17 -8.33 -4.96
N GLN A 211 23.01 -7.63 -5.72
CA GLN A 211 22.98 -7.56 -7.19
C GLN A 211 21.62 -7.21 -7.80
N HIS A 212 20.78 -6.49 -7.05
CA HIS A 212 19.41 -6.14 -7.44
C HIS A 212 18.49 -7.35 -7.66
N ILE A 213 18.75 -8.46 -6.98
CA ILE A 213 17.96 -9.69 -7.06
C ILE A 213 16.98 -9.74 -5.89
N ALA A 214 15.70 -9.88 -6.20
CA ALA A 214 14.67 -10.24 -5.23
C ALA A 214 14.56 -11.77 -5.15
N TYR A 215 14.45 -12.31 -3.95
CA TYR A 215 14.27 -13.74 -3.74
C TYR A 215 12.92 -14.02 -3.10
N GLN A 216 12.26 -15.07 -3.56
CA GLN A 216 11.09 -15.65 -2.91
C GLN A 216 11.38 -17.14 -2.70
N ARG A 217 11.38 -17.58 -1.45
CA ARG A 217 11.65 -18.95 -1.07
C ARG A 217 10.46 -19.56 -0.33
N PHE A 218 9.91 -20.61 -0.90
CA PHE A 218 8.89 -21.42 -0.25
C PHE A 218 9.56 -22.43 0.68
N THR A 219 9.12 -22.50 1.91
CA THR A 219 9.62 -23.43 2.94
C THR A 219 8.45 -24.10 3.65
N PRO A 220 8.64 -25.22 4.34
CA PRO A 220 7.61 -25.81 5.20
C PRO A 220 7.12 -24.87 6.30
N GLN A 221 7.97 -23.90 6.73
CA GLN A 221 7.67 -22.91 7.75
C GLN A 221 7.11 -21.60 7.17
N GLY A 222 6.73 -21.59 5.90
CA GLY A 222 6.15 -20.42 5.27
C GLY A 222 6.96 -19.87 4.08
N ILE A 223 6.69 -18.62 3.72
CA ILE A 223 7.31 -17.98 2.56
C ILE A 223 8.27 -16.89 3.04
N ILE A 224 9.50 -16.94 2.56
CA ILE A 224 10.53 -15.95 2.86
C ILE A 224 10.81 -15.16 1.60
N ALA A 225 10.56 -13.84 1.63
CA ALA A 225 10.92 -12.91 0.58
C ALA A 225 12.07 -12.02 1.04
N SER A 226 13.08 -11.84 0.21
CA SER A 226 14.10 -10.83 0.38
C SER A 226 14.07 -9.85 -0.79
N LEU A 227 14.05 -8.57 -0.48
CA LEU A 227 13.93 -7.48 -1.42
C LEU A 227 15.20 -6.60 -1.36
N PRO A 228 15.82 -6.26 -2.49
CA PRO A 228 17.03 -5.45 -2.49
C PRO A 228 16.70 -4.00 -2.06
N LEU A 229 17.36 -3.52 -1.00
CA LEU A 229 17.29 -2.15 -0.54
C LEU A 229 18.54 -1.36 -0.95
N LEU A 230 18.51 -0.04 -0.77
CA LEU A 230 19.69 0.80 -0.96
C LEU A 230 20.80 0.40 0.01
N SER A 231 22.06 0.63 -0.40
CA SER A 231 23.26 0.19 0.32
C SER A 231 23.25 -1.34 0.48
N ASN A 232 24.20 -1.96 1.05
CA ASN A 232 24.22 -3.42 1.22
C ASN A 232 23.18 -3.91 2.25
N LYS A 233 21.88 -3.70 1.93
CA LYS A 233 20.75 -4.11 2.77
C LYS A 233 19.72 -4.89 1.96
N ILE A 234 19.04 -5.79 2.65
CA ILE A 234 17.84 -6.44 2.15
C ILE A 234 16.66 -6.18 3.10
N GLY A 235 15.49 -5.97 2.52
CA GLY A 235 14.25 -6.02 3.25
C GLY A 235 13.73 -7.45 3.29
N LEU A 236 13.52 -7.99 4.46
CA LEU A 236 12.98 -9.34 4.66
C LEU A 236 11.50 -9.28 4.98
N VAL A 237 10.72 -10.16 4.35
CA VAL A 237 9.33 -10.46 4.73
C VAL A 237 9.20 -11.97 4.88
N TRP A 238 8.93 -12.45 6.10
CA TRP A 238 8.68 -13.85 6.38
C TRP A 238 7.20 -14.03 6.73
N THR A 239 6.47 -14.72 5.87
CA THR A 239 5.05 -15.04 6.05
C THR A 239 4.90 -16.47 6.51
N ALA A 240 4.25 -16.68 7.65
CA ALA A 240 4.00 -18.00 8.22
C ALA A 240 2.73 -18.00 9.09
N ASP A 241 2.41 -19.13 9.69
CA ASP A 241 1.39 -19.19 10.74
C ASP A 241 1.82 -18.38 11.98
N GLN A 242 0.85 -18.01 12.80
CA GLN A 242 1.08 -17.15 13.98
C GLN A 242 2.05 -17.77 14.99
N ALA A 243 2.04 -19.10 15.16
CA ALA A 243 2.93 -19.79 16.11
C ALA A 243 4.39 -19.69 15.65
N THR A 244 4.66 -19.94 14.37
CA THR A 244 5.99 -19.78 13.75
C THR A 244 6.48 -18.34 13.87
N ILE A 245 5.64 -17.34 13.58
CA ILE A 245 6.01 -15.92 13.67
C ILE A 245 6.31 -15.52 15.11
N ASN A 246 5.54 -15.99 16.10
CA ASN A 246 5.81 -15.73 17.51
C ASN A 246 7.15 -16.34 17.92
N ALA A 247 7.43 -17.59 17.54
CA ALA A 247 8.70 -18.23 17.82
C ALA A 247 9.90 -17.47 17.20
N LEU A 248 9.74 -16.91 15.99
CA LEU A 248 10.78 -16.09 15.36
C LEU A 248 10.98 -14.74 16.06
N LYS A 249 9.91 -14.13 16.57
CA LYS A 249 9.96 -12.86 17.30
C LYS A 249 10.75 -12.97 18.60
N ASP A 250 10.65 -14.11 19.27
CA ASP A 250 11.24 -14.36 20.59
C ASP A 250 12.73 -14.78 20.51
N LEU A 251 13.28 -14.97 19.29
CA LEU A 251 14.70 -15.22 19.08
C LEU A 251 15.55 -13.99 19.40
N THR A 252 16.79 -14.25 19.86
CA THR A 252 17.81 -13.20 19.86
C THR A 252 18.15 -12.78 18.42
N GLU A 253 18.76 -11.60 18.25
CA GLU A 253 19.19 -11.15 16.91
C GLU A 253 20.10 -12.17 16.24
N LEU A 254 21.06 -12.72 16.98
CA LEU A 254 22.01 -13.73 16.48
C LEU A 254 21.30 -15.00 16.03
N ASP A 255 20.45 -15.58 16.89
CA ASP A 255 19.71 -16.80 16.56
C ASP A 255 18.78 -16.61 15.35
N PHE A 256 18.16 -15.43 15.25
CA PHE A 256 17.33 -15.07 14.09
C PHE A 256 18.14 -15.00 12.80
N LEU A 257 19.30 -14.33 12.83
CA LEU A 257 20.18 -14.23 11.65
C LEU A 257 20.75 -15.58 11.27
N ASP A 258 21.17 -16.42 12.23
CA ASP A 258 21.66 -17.78 11.98
C ASP A 258 20.59 -18.66 11.35
N ARG A 259 19.36 -18.60 11.87
CA ARG A 259 18.24 -19.34 11.28
C ARG A 259 17.94 -18.88 9.85
N LEU A 260 18.00 -17.59 9.61
CA LEU A 260 17.78 -17.03 8.28
C LEU A 260 18.93 -17.38 7.33
N GLN A 261 20.18 -17.38 7.81
CA GLN A 261 21.36 -17.78 7.04
C GLN A 261 21.22 -19.21 6.47
N GLN A 262 20.61 -20.13 7.22
CA GLN A 262 20.35 -21.50 6.76
C GLN A 262 19.39 -21.54 5.55
N HIS A 263 18.44 -20.59 5.46
CA HIS A 263 17.52 -20.52 4.31
C HIS A 263 18.16 -19.94 3.05
N PHE A 264 19.04 -18.94 3.19
CA PHE A 264 19.67 -18.29 2.05
C PHE A 264 21.07 -18.79 1.75
N SER A 265 21.66 -19.63 2.63
CA SER A 265 23.08 -19.98 2.57
C SER A 265 23.92 -18.68 2.53
N TYR A 266 25.01 -18.63 1.80
CA TYR A 266 25.86 -17.44 1.70
C TYR A 266 25.60 -16.59 0.46
N ARG A 267 24.37 -16.58 -0.08
CA ARG A 267 24.02 -15.76 -1.27
C ARG A 267 24.18 -14.26 -1.05
N PHE A 268 24.04 -13.83 0.20
CA PHE A 268 24.23 -12.44 0.65
C PHE A 268 25.56 -12.26 1.43
N GLY A 269 26.47 -13.26 1.36
CA GLY A 269 27.54 -13.38 2.32
C GLY A 269 27.02 -13.64 3.72
N GLN A 270 27.58 -12.96 4.72
CA GLN A 270 27.07 -13.02 6.09
C GLN A 270 25.91 -12.01 6.27
N LEU A 271 24.88 -12.43 6.99
CA LEU A 271 23.85 -11.55 7.52
C LEU A 271 24.39 -10.90 8.79
N VAL A 272 24.62 -9.60 8.78
CA VAL A 272 25.45 -8.92 9.80
C VAL A 272 24.61 -8.41 10.97
N ARG A 273 23.51 -7.75 10.68
CA ARG A 273 22.64 -7.13 11.67
C ARG A 273 21.23 -6.98 11.10
N CYS A 274 20.21 -7.06 11.96
CA CYS A 274 18.84 -6.74 11.55
C CYS A 274 18.23 -5.62 12.41
N THR A 275 17.29 -4.88 11.82
CA THR A 275 16.43 -3.99 12.60
C THR A 275 15.44 -4.81 13.42
N LYS A 276 14.89 -4.22 14.50
CA LYS A 276 13.87 -4.91 15.30
C LYS A 276 12.71 -5.38 14.42
N PRO A 277 12.44 -6.68 14.33
CA PRO A 277 11.35 -7.22 13.50
C PRO A 277 9.99 -6.67 13.91
N ARG A 278 9.14 -6.40 12.92
CA ARG A 278 7.73 -6.01 13.10
C ARG A 278 6.82 -7.09 12.58
N ILE A 279 5.75 -7.34 13.32
CA ILE A 279 4.75 -8.34 12.96
C ILE A 279 3.51 -7.63 12.45
N TYR A 280 2.99 -8.14 11.34
CA TYR A 280 1.76 -7.70 10.69
C TYR A 280 0.81 -8.90 10.60
N PRO A 281 -0.38 -8.84 11.21
CA PRO A 281 -1.39 -9.87 10.99
C PRO A 281 -1.79 -9.86 9.51
N LEU A 282 -1.91 -11.04 8.93
CA LEU A 282 -2.34 -11.20 7.55
C LEU A 282 -3.79 -11.66 7.54
N ARG A 283 -4.59 -10.96 6.76
CA ARG A 283 -5.96 -11.34 6.44
C ARG A 283 -6.05 -11.48 4.94
N SER A 284 -6.88 -12.39 4.47
CA SER A 284 -7.20 -12.52 3.05
C SER A 284 -8.71 -12.58 2.92
N PHE A 285 -9.26 -11.59 2.24
CA PHE A 285 -10.70 -11.46 2.03
C PHE A 285 -11.01 -10.64 0.79
N ILE A 286 -12.23 -10.79 0.32
CA ILE A 286 -12.83 -9.95 -0.72
C ILE A 286 -14.16 -9.44 -0.15
N ALA A 287 -14.44 -8.14 -0.28
CA ALA A 287 -15.75 -7.60 0.07
C ALA A 287 -16.82 -8.18 -0.87
N GLN A 288 -17.95 -8.60 -0.31
CA GLN A 288 -19.06 -9.20 -1.07
C GLN A 288 -19.58 -8.25 -2.15
N SER A 289 -19.58 -6.96 -1.90
CA SER A 289 -19.92 -5.92 -2.86
C SER A 289 -18.80 -4.86 -2.84
N GLN A 290 -18.09 -4.70 -3.95
CA GLN A 290 -17.01 -3.71 -4.07
C GLN A 290 -17.52 -2.39 -4.65
N ALA A 291 -18.65 -2.39 -5.33
CA ALA A 291 -19.25 -1.21 -5.92
C ALA A 291 -20.78 -1.27 -5.85
N GLN A 292 -21.37 -0.12 -5.63
CA GLN A 292 -22.81 0.11 -5.74
C GLN A 292 -23.06 1.56 -6.20
N PRO A 293 -24.29 1.92 -6.65
CA PRO A 293 -24.54 3.27 -7.17
C PRO A 293 -24.09 4.36 -6.21
N GLY A 294 -23.06 5.14 -6.63
CA GLY A 294 -22.46 6.23 -5.88
C GLY A 294 -21.48 5.83 -4.79
N LEU A 295 -21.08 4.55 -4.69
CA LEU A 295 -20.07 4.08 -3.72
C LEU A 295 -19.14 3.03 -4.35
N VAL A 296 -17.84 3.16 -4.07
CA VAL A 296 -16.79 2.20 -4.47
C VAL A 296 -15.88 1.93 -3.29
N LEU A 297 -15.58 0.65 -3.04
CA LEU A 297 -14.49 0.23 -2.17
C LEU A 297 -13.22 0.09 -3.01
N LEU A 298 -12.07 0.52 -2.50
CA LEU A 298 -10.82 0.53 -3.25
C LEU A 298 -9.64 0.03 -2.39
N GLY A 299 -8.73 -0.71 -3.00
CA GLY A 299 -7.58 -1.29 -2.32
C GLY A 299 -7.97 -2.25 -1.20
N ASN A 300 -7.33 -2.15 -0.05
CA ASN A 300 -7.58 -3.08 1.07
C ASN A 300 -9.00 -2.96 1.67
N ALA A 301 -9.76 -1.91 1.40
CA ALA A 301 -11.17 -1.86 1.76
C ALA A 301 -12.02 -2.82 0.91
N ALA A 302 -11.65 -3.02 -0.36
CA ALA A 302 -12.31 -3.93 -1.30
C ALA A 302 -11.82 -5.37 -1.16
N HIS A 303 -10.52 -5.56 -1.12
CA HIS A 303 -9.88 -6.88 -1.04
C HIS A 303 -8.50 -6.78 -0.39
N THR A 304 -8.18 -7.75 0.43
CA THR A 304 -6.85 -7.90 1.04
C THR A 304 -6.27 -9.24 0.61
N LEU A 305 -5.08 -9.20 0.03
CA LEU A 305 -4.37 -10.36 -0.48
C LEU A 305 -3.21 -10.74 0.44
N LEU A 306 -2.89 -12.02 0.48
CA LEU A 306 -1.64 -12.48 1.08
C LEU A 306 -0.44 -11.85 0.34
N PRO A 307 0.66 -11.52 1.02
CA PRO A 307 1.81 -10.82 0.43
C PRO A 307 2.68 -11.74 -0.45
N ILE A 308 2.05 -12.52 -1.32
CA ILE A 308 2.72 -13.36 -2.31
C ILE A 308 3.02 -12.48 -3.53
N ALA A 309 4.30 -12.43 -3.93
CA ALA A 309 4.79 -11.61 -5.05
C ALA A 309 4.46 -10.10 -4.93
N ALA A 310 4.23 -9.59 -3.72
CA ALA A 310 3.94 -8.18 -3.43
C ALA A 310 2.80 -7.56 -4.28
N GLN A 311 1.74 -8.32 -4.56
CA GLN A 311 0.70 -7.89 -5.50
C GLN A 311 -0.33 -6.93 -4.93
N GLY A 312 -0.61 -6.95 -3.61
CA GLY A 312 -1.74 -6.21 -3.02
C GLY A 312 -1.73 -4.71 -3.35
N LEU A 313 -0.62 -4.00 -3.07
CA LEU A 313 -0.54 -2.57 -3.37
C LEU A 313 -0.47 -2.31 -4.89
N ASN A 314 0.23 -3.14 -5.63
CA ASN A 314 0.36 -2.98 -7.08
C ASN A 314 -0.99 -3.10 -7.79
N LEU A 315 -1.84 -4.03 -7.37
CA LEU A 315 -3.21 -4.18 -7.88
C LEU A 315 -4.06 -2.97 -7.48
N ALA A 316 -3.99 -2.56 -6.21
CA ALA A 316 -4.75 -1.41 -5.71
C ALA A 316 -4.42 -0.10 -6.44
N LEU A 317 -3.15 0.12 -6.82
CA LEU A 317 -2.74 1.28 -7.62
C LEU A 317 -3.28 1.20 -9.07
N GLN A 318 -3.33 0.01 -9.66
CA GLN A 318 -3.93 -0.19 -10.97
C GLN A 318 -5.45 0.04 -10.93
N ASP A 319 -6.15 -0.53 -9.96
CA ASP A 319 -7.59 -0.30 -9.75
C ASP A 319 -7.89 1.19 -9.56
N MET A 320 -7.06 1.90 -8.78
CA MET A 320 -7.15 3.33 -8.58
C MET A 320 -6.99 4.10 -9.90
N SER A 321 -6.02 3.72 -10.73
CA SER A 321 -5.77 4.36 -12.02
C SER A 321 -6.97 4.16 -12.97
N VAL A 322 -7.51 2.94 -13.04
CA VAL A 322 -8.70 2.64 -13.84
C VAL A 322 -9.92 3.43 -13.35
N LEU A 323 -10.11 3.52 -12.03
CA LEU A 323 -11.22 4.30 -11.46
C LEU A 323 -11.08 5.80 -11.80
N ALA A 324 -9.87 6.36 -11.73
CA ALA A 324 -9.62 7.74 -12.12
C ALA A 324 -9.95 8.01 -13.59
N ASP A 325 -9.58 7.08 -14.48
CA ASP A 325 -9.91 7.17 -15.91
C ASP A 325 -11.42 7.08 -16.18
N ILE A 326 -12.13 6.19 -15.47
CA ILE A 326 -13.60 6.07 -15.54
C ILE A 326 -14.26 7.39 -15.14
N ILE A 327 -13.85 7.99 -14.03
CA ILE A 327 -14.38 9.28 -13.56
C ILE A 327 -14.09 10.39 -14.57
N ALA A 328 -12.87 10.45 -15.11
CA ALA A 328 -12.49 11.44 -16.10
C ALA A 328 -13.33 11.32 -17.39
N ASN A 329 -13.58 10.10 -17.85
CA ASN A 329 -14.40 9.86 -19.05
C ASN A 329 -15.88 10.17 -18.81
N ALA A 330 -16.42 9.84 -17.63
CA ALA A 330 -17.80 10.17 -17.27
C ALA A 330 -18.04 11.70 -17.27
N LEU A 331 -17.08 12.50 -16.85
CA LEU A 331 -17.16 13.97 -16.91
C LEU A 331 -17.20 14.48 -18.33
N LYS A 332 -16.44 13.88 -19.27
CA LYS A 332 -16.43 14.28 -20.68
C LYS A 332 -17.76 13.99 -21.40
N THR A 333 -18.46 12.94 -20.96
CA THR A 333 -19.74 12.54 -21.57
C THR A 333 -20.93 13.28 -20.96
N ALA A 334 -20.76 13.94 -19.83
CA ALA A 334 -21.80 14.71 -19.15
C ALA A 334 -21.81 16.21 -19.55
N THR A 335 -20.78 16.66 -20.28
CA THR A 335 -20.66 17.98 -20.91
C THR A 335 -21.03 17.89 -22.37
#